data_11b81fe6b83ac6aca07261ff99bed0bf
#
_entry.id   11b81fe6b83ac6aca07261ff99bed0bf
#
_cell.length_a   1.000
_cell.length_b   1.000
_cell.length_c   1.000
_cell.angle_alpha   90.00
_cell.angle_beta   90.00
_cell.angle_gamma   90.00
#
_symmetry.space_group_name_H-M   'P 1'
#
loop_
_entity.id
_entity.type
_entity.pdbx_description
1 polymer ?
#
loop_
_entity_poly.entity_id
_entity_poly.type
_entity_poly.pdbx_seq_one_letter_code
_entity_poly.pdbx_strand_id
1 'polypeptide(L)'
;ADIAVHSTKDVPVDFPEALFLPVILEREDPRDAFVSNRYEQLADLPQGARVGTSSLRRQCQLAARRPDLDIQPLRGNVNTRLAKLDSGEFDAILLAAAGLMRLGFEERIRSRLSIDESLPAIGQGAVGIECRTGDARVLALLAPLHHPDSATRVWAERAMNRRLQGGCQVPIAGHAVLKGDELWMRGLVGTPDGACLLVAEQQVPRAQAEELGMQVADDLIAQGAHAILQALAEE
;
A
#
# COMPACT_ATOMS: atom_id res chain seq x y z
N ALA A 1 -10.97 17.40 -18.58
CA ALA A 1 -9.82 16.52 -18.81
C ALA A 1 -10.30 15.22 -19.46
N ASP A 2 -9.44 14.57 -20.25
CA ASP A 2 -9.76 13.29 -20.89
C ASP A 2 -9.26 12.11 -20.06
N ILE A 3 -8.24 12.35 -19.25
CA ILE A 3 -7.63 11.37 -18.37
C ILE A 3 -7.31 11.98 -17.00
N ALA A 4 -7.24 11.11 -15.97
CA ALA A 4 -6.64 11.44 -14.68
C ALA A 4 -5.59 10.36 -14.33
N VAL A 5 -4.45 10.80 -13.80
CA VAL A 5 -3.33 9.92 -13.44
C VAL A 5 -3.23 9.85 -11.92
N HIS A 6 -3.23 8.63 -11.40
CA HIS A 6 -3.29 8.38 -9.96
C HIS A 6 -2.18 7.46 -9.48
N SER A 7 -1.74 7.64 -8.26
CA SER A 7 -1.17 6.53 -7.50
C SER A 7 -2.31 5.56 -7.16
N THR A 8 -2.21 4.29 -7.55
CA THR A 8 -3.32 3.34 -7.42
C THR A 8 -3.75 3.07 -5.98
N LYS A 9 -2.85 3.28 -5.00
CA LYS A 9 -3.18 3.18 -3.57
C LYS A 9 -4.17 4.25 -3.08
N ASP A 10 -4.25 5.40 -3.83
CA ASP A 10 -5.08 6.54 -3.46
C ASP A 10 -6.40 6.57 -4.27
N VAL A 11 -6.58 5.58 -5.16
CA VAL A 11 -7.79 5.46 -6.00
C VAL A 11 -8.90 4.76 -5.23
N PRO A 12 -10.13 5.32 -5.22
CA PRO A 12 -11.28 4.68 -4.59
C PRO A 12 -11.49 3.23 -5.07
N VAL A 13 -12.08 2.41 -4.22
CA VAL A 13 -12.41 1.02 -4.57
C VAL A 13 -13.42 0.99 -5.72
N ASP A 14 -14.46 1.82 -5.61
CA ASP A 14 -15.51 1.95 -6.60
C ASP A 14 -15.40 3.26 -7.35
N PHE A 15 -15.67 3.21 -8.66
CA PHE A 15 -15.69 4.36 -9.56
C PHE A 15 -17.13 4.80 -9.82
N PRO A 16 -17.37 6.09 -10.11
CA PRO A 16 -18.61 6.54 -10.75
C PRO A 16 -18.84 5.75 -12.07
N GLU A 17 -20.10 5.46 -12.42
CA GLU A 17 -20.45 4.65 -13.61
C GLU A 17 -19.80 5.10 -14.93
N ALA A 18 -19.53 6.41 -15.04
CA ALA A 18 -18.95 6.99 -16.25
C ALA A 18 -17.41 6.89 -16.32
N LEU A 19 -16.75 6.40 -15.28
CA LEU A 19 -15.30 6.39 -15.15
C LEU A 19 -14.77 5.00 -14.80
N PHE A 20 -13.56 4.69 -15.23
CA PHE A 20 -12.88 3.45 -14.86
C PHE A 20 -11.36 3.59 -15.00
N LEU A 21 -10.61 2.58 -14.56
CA LEU A 21 -9.15 2.55 -14.52
C LEU A 21 -8.63 1.48 -15.51
N PRO A 22 -8.62 1.75 -16.84
CA PRO A 22 -8.26 0.75 -17.84
C PRO A 22 -6.77 0.43 -17.92
N VAL A 23 -5.92 1.32 -17.44
CA VAL A 23 -4.47 1.21 -17.61
C VAL A 23 -3.76 1.26 -16.27
N ILE A 24 -2.95 0.24 -16.03
CA ILE A 24 -1.95 0.20 -14.97
C ILE A 24 -0.58 0.20 -15.64
N LEU A 25 0.27 1.14 -15.28
CA LEU A 25 1.66 1.22 -15.75
C LEU A 25 2.51 0.13 -15.08
N GLU A 26 3.73 -0.08 -15.58
CA GLU A 26 4.71 -0.92 -14.92
C GLU A 26 4.90 -0.47 -13.47
N ARG A 27 4.79 -1.44 -12.55
CA ARG A 27 4.82 -1.18 -11.11
C ARG A 27 6.25 -0.95 -10.64
N GLU A 28 6.48 0.19 -10.02
CA GLU A 28 7.70 0.51 -9.31
C GLU A 28 7.78 -0.26 -7.98
N ASP A 29 8.94 -0.22 -7.28
CA ASP A 29 9.15 -0.87 -6.00
C ASP A 29 7.99 -0.61 -5.01
N PRO A 30 7.21 -1.64 -4.63
CA PRO A 30 6.05 -1.48 -3.76
C PRO A 30 6.40 -1.32 -2.28
N ARG A 31 7.66 -1.49 -1.89
CA ARG A 31 8.09 -1.52 -0.50
C ARG A 31 8.00 -0.16 0.18
N ASP A 32 7.94 -0.20 1.49
CA ASP A 32 8.13 0.99 2.31
C ASP A 32 9.64 1.29 2.46
N ALA A 33 9.96 2.57 2.43
CA ALA A 33 11.31 3.09 2.67
C ALA A 33 11.44 3.52 4.13
N PHE A 34 12.49 3.06 4.77
CA PHE A 34 13.00 3.60 6.02
C PHE A 34 13.91 4.77 5.71
N VAL A 35 13.58 5.93 6.24
CA VAL A 35 14.32 7.18 6.05
C VAL A 35 14.75 7.73 7.39
N SER A 36 16.04 7.92 7.58
CA SER A 36 16.63 8.48 8.79
C SER A 36 17.93 9.23 8.48
N ASN A 37 18.24 10.25 9.27
CA ASN A 37 19.52 10.95 9.17
C ASN A 37 20.64 10.28 9.98
N ARG A 38 20.29 9.35 10.89
CA ARG A 38 21.24 8.76 11.85
C ARG A 38 21.32 7.24 11.84
N TYR A 39 20.24 6.55 11.42
CA TYR A 39 20.12 5.10 11.50
C TYR A 39 19.99 4.49 10.12
N GLU A 40 20.56 3.32 9.92
CA GLU A 40 20.55 2.64 8.60
C GLU A 40 19.33 1.75 8.39
N GLN A 41 18.78 1.18 9.47
CA GLN A 41 17.64 0.27 9.40
C GLN A 41 16.76 0.38 10.65
N LEU A 42 15.56 -0.16 10.56
CA LEU A 42 14.57 -0.13 11.64
C LEU A 42 15.08 -0.77 12.94
N ALA A 43 15.89 -1.82 12.82
CA ALA A 43 16.47 -2.53 13.95
C ALA A 43 17.46 -1.68 14.76
N ASP A 44 18.08 -0.68 14.14
CA ASP A 44 19.09 0.18 14.79
C ASP A 44 18.47 1.27 15.68
N LEU A 45 17.15 1.48 15.59
CA LEU A 45 16.45 2.46 16.38
C LEU A 45 16.49 2.11 17.88
N PRO A 46 16.88 3.05 18.77
CA PRO A 46 16.81 2.83 20.21
C PRO A 46 15.37 2.74 20.71
N GLN A 47 15.19 2.18 21.89
CA GLN A 47 13.90 2.18 22.58
C GLN A 47 13.38 3.63 22.76
N GLY A 48 12.09 3.84 22.49
CA GLY A 48 11.45 5.15 22.59
C GLY A 48 11.77 6.07 21.40
N ALA A 49 12.47 5.60 20.35
CA ALA A 49 12.72 6.42 19.19
C ALA A 49 11.42 6.86 18.50
N ARG A 50 11.38 8.13 18.07
CA ARG A 50 10.20 8.72 17.42
C ARG A 50 10.18 8.38 15.94
N VAL A 51 9.14 7.63 15.53
CA VAL A 51 8.95 7.23 14.13
C VAL A 51 7.69 7.87 13.55
N GLY A 52 7.87 8.63 12.48
CA GLY A 52 6.79 9.37 11.82
C GLY A 52 6.05 8.55 10.77
N THR A 53 4.74 8.36 10.95
CA THR A 53 3.81 7.85 9.92
C THR A 53 2.39 8.27 10.25
N SER A 54 1.57 8.55 9.23
CA SER A 54 0.10 8.72 9.37
C SER A 54 -0.67 7.58 8.69
N SER A 55 0.02 6.53 8.29
CA SER A 55 -0.62 5.35 7.70
C SER A 55 -0.91 4.32 8.79
N LEU A 56 -2.19 4.07 9.07
CA LEU A 56 -2.60 3.04 10.04
C LEU A 56 -2.06 1.66 9.65
N ARG A 57 -1.93 1.38 8.36
CA ARG A 57 -1.31 0.16 7.85
C ARG A 57 0.16 0.02 8.29
N ARG A 58 0.94 1.09 8.23
CA ARG A 58 2.34 1.08 8.72
C ARG A 58 2.39 1.04 10.22
N GLN A 59 1.55 1.83 10.85
CA GLN A 59 1.48 1.93 12.32
C GLN A 59 1.21 0.58 12.96
N CYS A 60 0.18 -0.16 12.54
CA CYS A 60 -0.16 -1.45 13.14
C CYS A 60 0.98 -2.48 13.01
N GLN A 61 1.62 -2.56 11.84
CA GLN A 61 2.73 -3.48 11.61
C GLN A 61 3.98 -3.08 12.40
N LEU A 62 4.27 -1.78 12.46
CA LEU A 62 5.40 -1.26 13.22
C LEU A 62 5.20 -1.46 14.73
N ALA A 63 4.01 -1.14 15.26
CA ALA A 63 3.68 -1.32 16.66
C ALA A 63 3.74 -2.78 17.12
N ALA A 64 3.25 -3.70 16.28
CA ALA A 64 3.33 -5.13 16.57
C ALA A 64 4.78 -5.65 16.63
N ARG A 65 5.67 -5.11 15.79
CA ARG A 65 7.06 -5.53 15.68
C ARG A 65 7.98 -4.84 16.67
N ARG A 66 7.73 -3.57 16.94
CA ARG A 66 8.53 -2.69 17.78
C ARG A 66 7.59 -1.86 18.70
N PRO A 67 6.96 -2.51 19.68
CA PRO A 67 6.05 -1.84 20.63
C PRO A 67 6.75 -0.83 21.54
N ASP A 68 8.07 -0.83 21.52
CA ASP A 68 8.94 0.10 22.26
C ASP A 68 9.13 1.45 21.58
N LEU A 69 8.69 1.62 20.32
CA LEU A 69 8.84 2.88 19.56
C LEU A 69 7.71 3.86 19.85
N ASP A 70 8.03 5.15 19.81
CA ASP A 70 7.06 6.25 19.85
C ASP A 70 6.60 6.60 18.43
N ILE A 71 5.48 6.00 18.00
CA ILE A 71 4.94 6.19 16.66
C ILE A 71 4.05 7.43 16.65
N GLN A 72 4.42 8.45 15.87
CA GLN A 72 3.74 9.73 15.83
C GLN A 72 3.20 10.08 14.44
N PRO A 73 2.09 10.88 14.36
CA PRO A 73 1.52 11.30 13.09
C PRO A 73 2.49 12.16 12.28
N LEU A 74 2.70 11.81 11.00
CA LEU A 74 3.51 12.56 10.06
C LEU A 74 2.66 12.97 8.86
N ARG A 75 2.26 14.23 8.79
CA ARG A 75 1.43 14.80 7.72
C ARG A 75 2.21 15.75 6.82
N GLY A 76 1.70 15.95 5.60
CA GLY A 76 2.28 16.80 4.57
C GLY A 76 2.68 16.01 3.32
N ASN A 77 3.20 16.71 2.31
CA ASN A 77 3.82 16.09 1.15
C ASN A 77 5.22 15.53 1.49
N VAL A 78 5.88 14.88 0.53
CA VAL A 78 7.20 14.27 0.75
C VAL A 78 8.23 15.29 1.23
N ASN A 79 8.30 16.47 0.62
CA ASN A 79 9.26 17.52 1.02
C ASN A 79 9.02 17.97 2.46
N THR A 80 7.76 18.22 2.84
CA THR A 80 7.40 18.61 4.21
C THR A 80 7.80 17.53 5.22
N ARG A 81 7.58 16.24 4.88
CA ARG A 81 7.92 15.12 5.77
C ARG A 81 9.42 14.97 5.93
N LEU A 82 10.18 15.13 4.85
CA LEU A 82 11.66 15.14 4.90
C LEU A 82 12.18 16.32 5.73
N ALA A 83 11.62 17.52 5.57
CA ALA A 83 12.00 18.69 6.36
C ALA A 83 11.76 18.50 7.86
N LYS A 84 10.67 17.83 8.27
CA LYS A 84 10.41 17.48 9.67
C LYS A 84 11.42 16.48 10.23
N LEU A 85 11.85 15.50 9.42
CA LEU A 85 12.95 14.62 9.80
C LEU A 85 14.25 15.40 9.97
N ASP A 86 14.56 16.30 9.03
CA ASP A 86 15.80 17.10 9.02
C ASP A 86 15.83 18.09 10.19
N SER A 87 14.69 18.57 10.67
CA SER A 87 14.60 19.42 11.87
C SER A 87 14.77 18.65 13.18
N GLY A 88 14.84 17.30 13.14
CA GLY A 88 14.98 16.45 14.33
C GLY A 88 13.66 16.20 15.08
N GLU A 89 12.52 16.49 14.46
CA GLU A 89 11.20 16.17 15.01
C GLU A 89 11.00 14.65 15.15
N PHE A 90 11.63 13.88 14.24
CA PHE A 90 11.60 12.40 14.22
C PHE A 90 13.03 11.82 14.13
N ASP A 91 13.20 10.62 14.68
CA ASP A 91 14.42 9.82 14.52
C ASP A 91 14.43 9.07 13.19
N ALA A 92 13.25 8.66 12.73
CA ALA A 92 13.02 8.05 11.42
C ALA A 92 11.59 8.32 10.92
N ILE A 93 11.38 8.18 9.62
CA ILE A 93 10.04 8.24 8.99
C ILE A 93 9.89 7.10 8.00
N LEU A 94 8.64 6.65 7.80
CA LEU A 94 8.29 5.64 6.82
C LEU A 94 7.55 6.27 5.63
N LEU A 95 8.08 6.09 4.43
CA LEU A 95 7.50 6.57 3.17
C LEU A 95 7.41 5.43 2.15
N ALA A 96 6.66 5.62 1.06
CA ALA A 96 6.68 4.68 -0.06
C ALA A 96 7.97 4.89 -0.88
N ALA A 97 8.75 3.83 -1.11
CA ALA A 97 10.00 3.91 -1.87
C ALA A 97 9.76 4.50 -3.28
N ALA A 98 8.73 4.04 -3.99
CA ALA A 98 8.36 4.57 -5.30
C ALA A 98 8.10 6.08 -5.31
N GLY A 99 7.55 6.63 -4.22
CA GLY A 99 7.32 8.07 -4.11
C GLY A 99 8.62 8.87 -4.02
N LEU A 100 9.58 8.39 -3.24
CA LEU A 100 10.91 9.01 -3.12
C LEU A 100 11.68 8.92 -4.43
N MET A 101 11.69 7.75 -5.08
CA MET A 101 12.36 7.53 -6.36
C MET A 101 11.82 8.46 -7.46
N ARG A 102 10.50 8.58 -7.60
CA ARG A 102 9.86 9.46 -8.60
C ARG A 102 10.15 10.94 -8.39
N LEU A 103 10.41 11.35 -7.16
CA LEU A 103 10.74 12.73 -6.82
C LEU A 103 12.25 13.01 -6.78
N GLY A 104 13.09 12.02 -7.10
CA GLY A 104 14.56 12.16 -7.10
C GLY A 104 15.16 12.18 -5.70
N PHE A 105 14.52 11.57 -4.71
CA PHE A 105 14.99 11.46 -3.32
C PHE A 105 15.44 10.04 -2.97
N GLU A 106 15.88 9.26 -3.93
CA GLU A 106 16.28 7.87 -3.70
C GLU A 106 17.45 7.77 -2.70
N GLU A 107 18.36 8.72 -2.71
CA GLU A 107 19.50 8.80 -1.78
C GLU A 107 19.09 8.97 -0.30
N ARG A 108 17.84 9.37 -0.04
CA ARG A 108 17.29 9.49 1.31
C ARG A 108 16.82 8.14 1.87
N ILE A 109 16.68 7.11 1.03
CA ILE A 109 16.29 5.76 1.44
C ILE A 109 17.50 5.09 2.09
N ARG A 110 17.43 4.83 3.40
CA ARG A 110 18.47 4.07 4.11
C ARG A 110 18.30 2.57 3.86
N SER A 111 17.08 2.08 4.02
CA SER A 111 16.73 0.71 3.70
C SER A 111 15.30 0.62 3.17
N ARG A 112 15.01 -0.45 2.42
CA ARG A 112 13.66 -0.80 2.00
C ARG A 112 13.18 -1.95 2.87
N LEU A 113 12.09 -1.74 3.59
CA LEU A 113 11.50 -2.77 4.43
C LEU A 113 11.04 -3.93 3.55
N SER A 114 11.38 -5.14 3.90
CA SER A 114 10.88 -6.34 3.22
C SER A 114 9.35 -6.43 3.37
N ILE A 115 8.71 -7.21 2.50
CA ILE A 115 7.25 -7.46 2.61
C ILE A 115 6.88 -8.19 3.90
N ASP A 116 7.83 -8.88 4.52
CA ASP A 116 7.64 -9.52 5.82
C ASP A 116 7.75 -8.52 6.97
N GLU A 117 8.51 -7.45 6.81
CA GLU A 117 8.62 -6.38 7.80
C GLU A 117 7.47 -5.38 7.71
N SER A 118 7.07 -5.00 6.50
CA SER A 118 5.97 -4.08 6.24
C SER A 118 5.27 -4.44 4.94
N LEU A 119 4.15 -5.13 5.04
CA LEU A 119 3.34 -5.48 3.88
C LEU A 119 2.80 -4.19 3.24
N PRO A 120 3.00 -3.98 1.92
CA PRO A 120 2.63 -2.76 1.23
C PRO A 120 1.14 -2.41 1.28
N ALA A 121 0.82 -1.15 1.00
CA ALA A 121 -0.55 -0.77 0.71
C ALA A 121 -1.01 -1.36 -0.64
N ILE A 122 -2.30 -1.58 -0.76
CA ILE A 122 -2.96 -2.01 -2.00
C ILE A 122 -2.53 -1.12 -3.16
N GLY A 123 -1.95 -1.69 -4.20
CA GLY A 123 -1.48 -0.95 -5.37
C GLY A 123 -0.28 -0.03 -5.15
N GLN A 124 0.39 -0.07 -3.99
CA GLN A 124 1.57 0.77 -3.75
C GLN A 124 2.65 0.52 -4.82
N GLY A 125 3.24 1.61 -5.33
CA GLY A 125 4.22 1.59 -6.42
C GLY A 125 3.61 1.66 -7.82
N ALA A 126 2.35 1.29 -8.01
CA ALA A 126 1.69 1.35 -9.30
C ALA A 126 1.05 2.72 -9.57
N VAL A 127 1.06 3.13 -10.83
CA VAL A 127 0.32 4.28 -11.36
C VAL A 127 -0.79 3.78 -12.24
N GLY A 128 -1.98 4.30 -12.06
CA GLY A 128 -3.14 4.01 -12.90
C GLY A 128 -3.64 5.23 -13.65
N ILE A 129 -4.19 5.02 -14.83
CA ILE A 129 -4.79 6.07 -15.64
C ILE A 129 -6.28 5.82 -15.75
N GLU A 130 -7.05 6.77 -15.23
CA GLU A 130 -8.50 6.80 -15.27
C GLU A 130 -8.97 7.55 -16.52
N CYS A 131 -10.03 7.07 -17.15
CA CYS A 131 -10.71 7.77 -18.24
C CYS A 131 -12.20 7.47 -18.27
N ARG A 132 -12.93 8.12 -19.19
CA ARG A 132 -14.36 7.87 -19.40
C ARG A 132 -14.59 6.48 -20.01
N THR A 133 -15.63 5.81 -19.52
CA THR A 133 -16.11 4.56 -20.09
C THR A 133 -16.56 4.80 -21.54
N GLY A 134 -16.11 3.94 -22.46
CA GLY A 134 -16.50 4.00 -23.87
C GLY A 134 -15.75 5.02 -24.74
N ASP A 135 -14.79 5.78 -24.21
CA ASP A 135 -13.96 6.68 -25.03
C ASP A 135 -12.89 5.88 -25.81
N ALA A 136 -13.31 5.31 -26.95
CA ALA A 136 -12.46 4.47 -27.78
C ALA A 136 -11.18 5.18 -28.26
N ARG A 137 -11.24 6.51 -28.50
CA ARG A 137 -10.07 7.29 -28.92
C ARG A 137 -9.03 7.36 -27.82
N VAL A 138 -9.44 7.68 -26.60
CA VAL A 138 -8.52 7.75 -25.44
C VAL A 138 -7.98 6.37 -25.11
N LEU A 139 -8.82 5.34 -25.09
CA LEU A 139 -8.40 3.96 -24.83
C LEU A 139 -7.33 3.47 -25.81
N ALA A 140 -7.47 3.76 -27.10
CA ALA A 140 -6.48 3.39 -28.11
C ALA A 140 -5.12 4.08 -27.88
N LEU A 141 -5.13 5.33 -27.45
CA LEU A 141 -3.89 6.08 -27.13
C LEU A 141 -3.21 5.57 -25.84
N LEU A 142 -3.98 5.10 -24.88
CA LEU A 142 -3.48 4.63 -23.58
C LEU A 142 -3.03 3.16 -23.59
N ALA A 143 -3.56 2.34 -24.50
CA ALA A 143 -3.30 0.91 -24.56
C ALA A 143 -1.80 0.53 -24.53
N PRO A 144 -0.89 1.23 -25.25
CA PRO A 144 0.54 0.91 -25.21
C PRO A 144 1.22 1.12 -23.84
N LEU A 145 0.59 1.85 -22.94
CA LEU A 145 1.11 2.11 -21.57
C LEU A 145 0.70 1.02 -20.58
N HIS A 146 -0.24 0.16 -20.94
CA HIS A 146 -0.73 -0.88 -20.04
C HIS A 146 0.31 -1.99 -19.86
N HIS A 147 0.62 -2.30 -18.58
CA HIS A 147 1.51 -3.38 -18.20
C HIS A 147 0.71 -4.54 -17.58
N PRO A 148 0.46 -5.64 -18.33
CA PRO A 148 -0.45 -6.71 -17.92
C PRO A 148 -0.07 -7.37 -16.58
N ASP A 149 1.23 -7.61 -16.36
CA ASP A 149 1.71 -8.25 -15.14
C ASP A 149 1.51 -7.37 -13.89
N SER A 150 1.67 -6.06 -14.04
CA SER A 150 1.35 -5.12 -12.95
C SER A 150 -0.15 -5.03 -12.71
N ALA A 151 -0.94 -5.01 -13.78
CA ALA A 151 -2.40 -4.98 -13.70
C ALA A 151 -2.95 -6.21 -12.99
N THR A 152 -2.49 -7.42 -13.36
CA THR A 152 -2.89 -8.68 -12.71
C THR A 152 -2.69 -8.63 -11.20
N ARG A 153 -1.52 -8.15 -10.74
CA ARG A 153 -1.22 -8.00 -9.30
C ARG A 153 -2.13 -6.98 -8.63
N VAL A 154 -2.28 -5.81 -9.24
CA VAL A 154 -3.11 -4.71 -8.70
C VAL A 154 -4.59 -5.09 -8.65
N TRP A 155 -5.10 -5.83 -9.64
CA TRP A 155 -6.49 -6.29 -9.63
C TRP A 155 -6.79 -7.26 -8.48
N ALA A 156 -5.88 -8.22 -8.22
CA ALA A 156 -6.01 -9.11 -7.05
C ALA A 156 -6.04 -8.32 -5.74
N GLU A 157 -5.10 -7.40 -5.56
CA GLU A 157 -5.02 -6.55 -4.37
C GLU A 157 -6.28 -5.69 -4.20
N ARG A 158 -6.78 -5.08 -5.28
CA ARG A 158 -8.02 -4.27 -5.26
C ARG A 158 -9.28 -5.11 -5.00
N ALA A 159 -9.36 -6.34 -5.52
CA ALA A 159 -10.46 -7.26 -5.25
C ALA A 159 -10.56 -7.58 -3.74
N MET A 160 -9.42 -7.85 -3.08
CA MET A 160 -9.37 -8.01 -1.63
C MET A 160 -9.87 -6.76 -0.91
N ASN A 161 -9.35 -5.58 -1.28
CA ASN A 161 -9.73 -4.32 -0.63
C ASN A 161 -11.23 -4.02 -0.80
N ARG A 162 -11.79 -4.29 -1.99
CA ARG A 162 -13.24 -4.15 -2.24
C ARG A 162 -14.05 -5.08 -1.36
N ARG A 163 -13.66 -6.32 -1.24
CA ARG A 163 -14.36 -7.34 -0.43
C ARG A 163 -14.34 -7.00 1.07
N LEU A 164 -13.23 -6.41 1.55
CA LEU A 164 -13.09 -5.92 2.92
C LEU A 164 -13.79 -4.57 3.17
N GLN A 165 -14.35 -3.94 2.13
CA GLN A 165 -14.89 -2.57 2.18
C GLN A 165 -13.85 -1.55 2.70
N GLY A 166 -12.59 -1.76 2.31
CA GLY A 166 -11.47 -0.96 2.76
C GLY A 166 -11.41 0.41 2.10
N GLY A 167 -10.89 1.38 2.83
CA GLY A 167 -10.61 2.75 2.37
C GLY A 167 -9.14 3.12 2.57
N CYS A 168 -8.79 4.39 2.29
CA CYS A 168 -7.41 4.87 2.44
C CYS A 168 -6.96 5.03 3.90
N GLN A 169 -7.88 5.01 4.87
CA GLN A 169 -7.64 5.31 6.28
C GLN A 169 -7.84 4.08 7.19
N VAL A 170 -7.73 2.89 6.64
CA VAL A 170 -7.86 1.64 7.40
C VAL A 170 -6.54 0.87 7.42
N PRO A 171 -6.28 0.07 8.46
CA PRO A 171 -5.06 -0.71 8.61
C PRO A 171 -5.09 -2.00 7.77
N ILE A 172 -5.27 -1.84 6.46
CA ILE A 172 -5.27 -2.93 5.47
C ILE A 172 -3.97 -2.88 4.68
N ALA A 173 -3.31 -4.02 4.54
CA ALA A 173 -2.18 -4.23 3.67
C ALA A 173 -2.45 -5.39 2.71
N GLY A 174 -1.82 -5.37 1.52
CA GLY A 174 -1.92 -6.49 0.60
C GLY A 174 -0.89 -6.37 -0.51
N HIS A 175 -0.31 -7.52 -0.85
CA HIS A 175 0.70 -7.58 -1.89
C HIS A 175 0.61 -8.90 -2.67
N ALA A 176 0.51 -8.77 -3.99
CA ALA A 176 0.46 -9.89 -4.91
C ALA A 176 1.76 -9.99 -5.73
N VAL A 177 2.23 -11.21 -5.95
CA VAL A 177 3.47 -11.53 -6.67
C VAL A 177 3.20 -12.62 -7.70
N LEU A 178 3.61 -12.37 -8.96
CA LEU A 178 3.62 -13.38 -10.00
C LEU A 178 4.82 -14.32 -9.81
N LYS A 179 4.56 -15.61 -9.87
CA LYS A 179 5.55 -16.69 -9.81
C LYS A 179 5.32 -17.61 -11.02
N GLY A 180 5.82 -17.21 -12.18
CA GLY A 180 5.50 -17.87 -13.44
C GLY A 180 4.01 -17.70 -13.78
N ASP A 181 3.29 -18.81 -13.97
CA ASP A 181 1.85 -18.82 -14.26
C ASP A 181 0.96 -18.77 -13.01
N GLU A 182 1.56 -18.72 -11.84
CA GLU A 182 0.88 -18.63 -10.56
C GLU A 182 0.93 -17.19 -10.02
N LEU A 183 -0.13 -16.80 -9.33
CA LEU A 183 -0.23 -15.55 -8.57
C LEU A 183 -0.39 -15.88 -7.09
N TRP A 184 0.59 -15.48 -6.30
CA TRP A 184 0.54 -15.55 -4.84
C TRP A 184 0.16 -14.17 -4.27
N MET A 185 -0.61 -14.16 -3.20
CA MET A 185 -0.98 -12.93 -2.51
C MET A 185 -1.00 -13.13 -0.99
N ARG A 186 -0.51 -12.10 -0.27
CA ARG A 186 -0.68 -11.94 1.17
C ARG A 186 -1.55 -10.72 1.44
N GLY A 187 -2.52 -10.88 2.35
CA GLY A 187 -3.33 -9.81 2.91
C GLY A 187 -3.12 -9.69 4.42
N LEU A 188 -3.34 -8.48 4.96
CA LEU A 188 -3.25 -8.20 6.38
C LEU A 188 -4.30 -7.16 6.79
N VAL A 189 -4.91 -7.38 7.96
CA VAL A 189 -5.72 -6.39 8.68
C VAL A 189 -5.23 -6.35 10.12
N GLY A 190 -5.01 -5.16 10.69
CA GLY A 190 -4.51 -5.05 12.07
C GLY A 190 -5.21 -3.98 12.90
N THR A 191 -5.07 -4.05 14.22
CA THR A 191 -5.45 -2.95 15.12
C THR A 191 -4.35 -1.88 15.11
N PRO A 192 -4.66 -0.57 15.22
CA PRO A 192 -3.66 0.50 15.16
C PRO A 192 -2.53 0.39 16.18
N ASP A 193 -2.81 -0.20 17.32
CA ASP A 193 -1.84 -0.47 18.40
C ASP A 193 -0.95 -1.70 18.15
N GLY A 194 -1.23 -2.45 17.06
CA GLY A 194 -0.49 -3.65 16.71
C GLY A 194 -0.77 -4.87 17.61
N ALA A 195 -1.74 -4.79 18.51
CA ALA A 195 -2.08 -5.89 19.41
C ALA A 195 -2.68 -7.10 18.69
N CYS A 196 -3.33 -6.86 17.55
CA CYS A 196 -3.88 -7.89 16.69
C CYS A 196 -3.47 -7.66 15.24
N LEU A 197 -2.87 -8.66 14.60
CA LEU A 197 -2.61 -8.70 13.17
C LEU A 197 -3.20 -10.00 12.59
N LEU A 198 -4.20 -9.87 11.74
CA LEU A 198 -4.77 -10.96 10.96
C LEU A 198 -4.04 -11.04 9.64
N VAL A 199 -3.59 -12.23 9.26
CA VAL A 199 -2.84 -12.46 8.01
C VAL A 199 -3.45 -13.65 7.28
N ALA A 200 -3.59 -13.53 5.97
CA ALA A 200 -4.00 -14.60 5.09
C ALA A 200 -3.13 -14.62 3.82
N GLU A 201 -2.86 -15.83 3.32
CA GLU A 201 -2.08 -16.04 2.10
C GLU A 201 -2.77 -17.09 1.23
N GLN A 202 -2.81 -16.84 -0.07
CA GLN A 202 -3.34 -17.77 -1.05
C GLN A 202 -2.51 -17.73 -2.33
N GLN A 203 -2.61 -18.79 -3.14
CA GLN A 203 -1.98 -18.88 -4.44
C GLN A 203 -2.92 -19.57 -5.42
N VAL A 204 -3.09 -19.00 -6.61
CA VAL A 204 -3.94 -19.51 -7.69
C VAL A 204 -3.28 -19.27 -9.05
N PRO A 205 -3.75 -19.91 -10.14
CA PRO A 205 -3.35 -19.55 -11.49
C PRO A 205 -3.59 -18.05 -11.76
N ARG A 206 -2.66 -17.40 -12.45
CA ARG A 206 -2.70 -15.94 -12.70
C ARG A 206 -4.00 -15.43 -13.34
N ALA A 207 -4.71 -16.30 -14.08
CA ALA A 207 -5.98 -15.95 -14.69
C ALA A 207 -7.12 -15.72 -13.68
N GLN A 208 -6.93 -16.13 -12.41
CA GLN A 208 -7.90 -16.02 -11.32
C GLN A 208 -7.54 -14.89 -10.33
N ALA A 209 -6.96 -13.79 -10.82
CA ALA A 209 -6.44 -12.72 -9.97
C ALA A 209 -7.50 -12.10 -9.04
N GLU A 210 -8.70 -11.79 -9.56
CA GLU A 210 -9.78 -11.23 -8.73
C GLU A 210 -10.30 -12.24 -7.71
N GLU A 211 -10.42 -13.50 -8.10
CA GLU A 211 -10.83 -14.60 -7.22
C GLU A 211 -9.83 -14.77 -6.07
N LEU A 212 -8.53 -14.70 -6.36
CA LEU A 212 -7.48 -14.72 -5.33
C LEU A 212 -7.68 -13.62 -4.29
N GLY A 213 -7.94 -12.39 -4.74
CA GLY A 213 -8.19 -11.27 -3.83
C GLY A 213 -9.42 -11.50 -2.95
N MET A 214 -10.50 -12.03 -3.50
CA MET A 214 -11.70 -12.37 -2.74
C MET A 214 -11.46 -13.48 -1.72
N GLN A 215 -10.73 -14.54 -2.08
CA GLN A 215 -10.39 -15.65 -1.18
C GLN A 215 -9.55 -15.16 0.01
N VAL A 216 -8.50 -14.35 -0.24
CA VAL A 216 -7.69 -13.76 0.83
C VAL A 216 -8.53 -12.88 1.76
N ALA A 217 -9.47 -12.10 1.20
CA ALA A 217 -10.37 -11.29 2.00
C ALA A 217 -11.31 -12.15 2.85
N ASP A 218 -11.90 -13.21 2.29
CA ASP A 218 -12.79 -14.11 3.02
C ASP A 218 -12.08 -14.83 4.17
N ASP A 219 -10.82 -15.23 3.97
CA ASP A 219 -9.99 -15.79 5.05
C ASP A 219 -9.73 -14.77 6.17
N LEU A 220 -9.45 -13.49 5.83
CA LEU A 220 -9.29 -12.42 6.81
C LEU A 220 -10.62 -12.13 7.55
N ILE A 221 -11.74 -12.14 6.84
CA ILE A 221 -13.08 -11.97 7.44
C ILE A 221 -13.39 -13.11 8.41
N ALA A 222 -13.09 -14.35 8.05
CA ALA A 222 -13.25 -15.51 8.93
C ALA A 222 -12.42 -15.41 10.21
N GLN A 223 -11.27 -14.72 10.17
CA GLN A 223 -10.43 -14.42 11.33
C GLN A 223 -10.95 -13.24 12.17
N GLY A 224 -11.96 -12.47 11.70
CA GLY A 224 -12.54 -11.35 12.44
C GLY A 224 -12.18 -9.95 11.89
N ALA A 225 -11.69 -9.83 10.66
CA ALA A 225 -11.28 -8.54 10.07
C ALA A 225 -12.39 -7.48 10.10
N HIS A 226 -13.65 -7.85 9.87
CA HIS A 226 -14.77 -6.91 9.91
C HIS A 226 -14.93 -6.24 11.27
N ALA A 227 -14.72 -6.95 12.38
CA ALA A 227 -14.84 -6.37 13.72
C ALA A 227 -13.77 -5.28 13.95
N ILE A 228 -12.53 -5.48 13.47
CA ILE A 228 -11.46 -4.48 13.55
C ILE A 228 -11.82 -3.25 12.71
N LEU A 229 -12.29 -3.46 11.47
CA LEU A 229 -12.60 -2.37 10.55
C LEU A 229 -13.82 -1.56 10.99
N GLN A 230 -14.86 -2.21 11.55
CA GLN A 230 -16.04 -1.53 12.10
C GLN A 230 -15.71 -0.68 13.32
N ALA A 231 -14.92 -1.19 14.25
CA ALA A 231 -14.50 -0.44 15.42
C ALA A 231 -13.79 0.89 15.06
N LEU A 232 -13.02 0.89 13.97
CA LEU A 232 -12.33 2.09 13.47
C LEU A 232 -13.24 3.08 12.71
N ALA A 233 -14.38 2.62 12.21
CA ALA A 233 -15.34 3.49 11.53
C ALA A 233 -16.25 4.26 12.52
N GLU A 234 -16.30 3.83 13.77
CA GLU A 234 -17.11 4.42 14.85
C GLU A 234 -16.32 5.47 15.67
N GLU A 235 -14.99 5.56 15.50
CA GLU A 235 -14.09 6.58 16.09
C GLU A 235 -14.01 7.85 15.22
#